data_decb8bdd96e3f29d0862c03cdca4d923
#
_entry.id   decb8bdd96e3f29d0862c03cdca4d923
#
_cell.length_a   1.000
_cell.length_b   1.000
_cell.length_c   1.000
_cell.angle_alpha   90.00
_cell.angle_beta   90.00
_cell.angle_gamma   90.00
#
_symmetry.space_group_name_H-M   'P 1'
#
loop_
_entity.id
_entity.type
_entity.pdbx_description
1 polymer ?
#
loop_
_entity_poly.entity_id
_entity_poly.type
_entity_poly.pdbx_seq_one_letter_code
_entity_poly.pdbx_strand_id
1 'polypeptide(L)' 'MDEIDVVQFVQSVIRERRSLVLEVLENKGVSSMEQYQHLMGELDAIHHINQELSDMLERQESLDG' A
#
# COMPACT_ATOMS: atom_id res chain seq x y z
N MET A 1 17.87 -12.04 -6.64
CA MET A 1 16.97 -11.55 -5.59
C MET A 1 15.83 -12.53 -5.43
N ASP A 2 15.51 -12.86 -4.19
CA ASP A 2 14.47 -13.79 -3.82
C ASP A 2 13.09 -13.16 -4.05
N GLU A 3 12.06 -13.96 -4.32
CA GLU A 3 10.69 -13.48 -4.47
C GLU A 3 10.20 -12.74 -3.23
N ILE A 4 10.57 -13.24 -2.04
CA ILE A 4 10.19 -12.61 -0.78
C ILE A 4 10.82 -11.22 -0.67
N ASP A 5 12.06 -11.08 -1.10
CA ASP A 5 12.75 -9.79 -1.09
C ASP A 5 12.07 -8.79 -2.02
N VAL A 6 11.63 -9.24 -3.19
CA VAL A 6 10.92 -8.39 -4.14
C VAL A 6 9.59 -7.92 -3.56
N VAL A 7 8.83 -8.85 -2.95
CA VAL A 7 7.55 -8.51 -2.34
C VAL A 7 7.74 -7.52 -1.19
N GLN A 8 8.74 -7.74 -0.36
CA GLN A 8 9.01 -6.84 0.77
C GLN A 8 9.42 -5.45 0.29
N PHE A 9 10.18 -5.39 -0.81
CA PHE A 9 10.53 -4.12 -1.41
C PHE A 9 9.28 -3.38 -1.90
N VAL A 10 8.40 -4.07 -2.61
CA VAL A 10 7.16 -3.47 -3.10
C VAL A 10 6.30 -2.99 -1.93
N GLN A 11 6.20 -3.79 -0.88
CA GLN A 11 5.44 -3.39 0.30
C GLN A 11 6.00 -2.13 0.96
N SER A 12 7.32 -1.99 0.96
CA SER A 12 7.96 -0.80 1.53
C SER A 12 7.66 0.45 0.69
N VAL A 13 7.64 0.32 -0.64
CA VAL A 13 7.28 1.42 -1.53
C VAL A 13 5.81 1.83 -1.31
N ILE A 14 4.94 0.85 -1.20
CA ILE A 14 3.51 1.07 -0.95
C ILE A 14 3.30 1.78 0.40
N ARG A 15 4.00 1.34 1.42
CA ARG A 15 3.91 1.94 2.75
C ARG A 15 4.34 3.40 2.74
N GLU A 16 5.41 3.69 2.02
CA GLU A 16 5.91 5.03 1.87
C GLU A 16 4.90 5.92 1.16
N ARG A 17 4.30 5.42 0.08
CA ARG A 17 3.28 6.16 -0.66
C ARG A 17 2.05 6.41 0.20
N ARG A 18 1.63 5.40 0.97
CA ARG A 18 0.51 5.54 1.89
C ARG A 18 0.77 6.63 2.91
N SER A 19 1.99 6.68 3.45
CA SER A 19 2.37 7.72 4.41
C SER A 19 2.27 9.11 3.81
N LEU A 20 2.70 9.28 2.56
CA LEU A 20 2.61 10.56 1.87
C LEU A 20 1.16 11.00 1.66
N VAL A 21 0.30 10.07 1.25
CA VAL A 21 -1.13 10.38 1.06
C VAL A 21 -1.78 10.78 2.38
N LEU A 22 -1.49 10.04 3.44
CA LEU A 22 -2.02 10.36 4.77
C LEU A 22 -1.52 11.72 5.25
N GLU A 23 -0.27 12.05 4.98
CA GLU A 23 0.29 13.35 5.35
C GLU A 23 -0.46 14.49 4.67
N VAL A 24 -0.78 14.34 3.39
CA VAL A 24 -1.55 15.36 2.68
C VAL A 24 -2.92 15.52 3.32
N LEU A 25 -3.59 14.43 3.65
CA LEU A 25 -4.90 14.48 4.26
C LEU A 25 -4.89 15.13 5.64
N GLU A 26 -3.85 14.86 6.43
CA GLU A 26 -3.78 15.32 7.82
C GLU A 26 -3.22 16.73 7.97
N ASN A 27 -2.17 17.04 7.23
CA ASN A 27 -1.37 18.26 7.48
C ASN A 27 -1.61 19.37 6.48
N LYS A 28 -1.78 19.03 5.22
CA LYS A 28 -1.91 20.03 4.17
C LYS A 28 -3.35 20.30 3.78
N GLY A 29 -4.23 19.40 4.21
CA GLY A 29 -5.63 19.50 3.89
C GLY A 29 -5.90 19.16 2.44
N VAL A 30 -7.15 19.22 2.08
CA VAL A 30 -7.63 18.86 0.77
C VAL A 30 -8.35 20.09 0.20
N SER A 31 -7.97 20.52 -0.99
CA SER A 31 -8.51 21.74 -1.57
C SER A 31 -9.86 21.53 -2.26
N SER A 32 -10.25 20.30 -2.55
CA SER A 32 -11.51 20.03 -3.22
C SER A 32 -12.02 18.63 -2.91
N MET A 33 -13.31 18.42 -3.14
CA MET A 33 -13.90 17.10 -3.00
C MET A 33 -13.32 16.11 -4.00
N GLU A 34 -13.02 16.57 -5.21
CA GLU A 34 -12.39 15.72 -6.21
C GLU A 34 -11.03 15.21 -5.74
N GLN A 35 -10.23 16.09 -5.17
CA GLN A 35 -8.93 15.69 -4.64
C GLN A 35 -9.10 14.69 -3.49
N TYR A 36 -10.05 14.95 -2.61
CA TYR A 36 -10.33 14.04 -1.50
C TYR A 36 -10.70 12.66 -1.99
N GLN A 37 -11.61 12.57 -2.96
CA GLN A 37 -12.04 11.29 -3.50
C GLN A 37 -10.91 10.57 -4.21
N HIS A 38 -10.05 11.32 -4.90
CA HIS A 38 -8.89 10.74 -5.56
C HIS A 38 -7.93 10.10 -4.53
N LEU A 39 -7.65 10.83 -3.45
CA LEU A 39 -6.74 10.33 -2.41
C LEU A 39 -7.33 9.12 -1.69
N MET A 40 -8.63 9.13 -1.42
CA MET A 40 -9.29 8.00 -0.78
C MET A 40 -9.28 6.77 -1.69
N GLY A 41 -9.49 6.97 -3.00
CA GLY A 41 -9.38 5.89 -3.97
C GLY A 41 -7.98 5.31 -4.03
N GLU A 42 -6.96 6.18 -3.94
CA GLU A 42 -5.58 5.73 -3.90
C GLU A 42 -5.29 4.88 -2.66
N LEU A 43 -5.80 5.29 -1.50
CA LEU A 43 -5.65 4.51 -0.27
C LEU A 43 -6.33 3.15 -0.36
N ASP A 44 -7.51 3.10 -0.96
CA ASP A 44 -8.21 1.83 -1.17
C ASP A 44 -7.40 0.89 -2.06
N ALA A 45 -6.84 1.42 -3.15
CA ALA A 45 -6.02 0.62 -4.06
C ALA A 45 -4.76 0.11 -3.35
N ILE A 46 -4.11 0.97 -2.58
CA ILE A 46 -2.93 0.62 -1.81
C ILE A 46 -3.26 -0.49 -0.81
N HIS A 47 -4.37 -0.35 -0.10
CA HIS A 47 -4.80 -1.34 0.87
C HIS A 47 -5.05 -2.70 0.20
N HIS A 48 -5.73 -2.68 -0.93
CA HIS A 48 -6.03 -3.90 -1.67
C HIS A 48 -4.75 -4.60 -2.14
N ILE A 49 -3.84 -3.85 -2.74
CA ILE A 49 -2.58 -4.40 -3.24
C ILE A 49 -1.77 -4.98 -2.08
N ASN A 50 -1.70 -4.26 -0.97
CA ASN A 50 -0.94 -4.71 0.19
C ASN A 50 -1.53 -6.01 0.76
N GLN A 51 -2.86 -6.13 0.77
CA GLN A 51 -3.53 -7.33 1.24
C GLN A 51 -3.19 -8.53 0.34
N GLU A 52 -3.21 -8.32 -0.97
CA GLU A 52 -2.87 -9.38 -1.93
C GLU A 52 -1.42 -9.83 -1.77
N LEU A 53 -0.51 -8.89 -1.54
CA LEU A 53 0.90 -9.24 -1.33
C LEU A 53 1.08 -10.02 -0.03
N SER A 54 0.38 -9.64 1.02
CA SER A 54 0.45 -10.35 2.29
C SER A 54 -0.08 -11.77 2.16
N ASP A 55 -1.18 -11.94 1.44
CA ASP A 55 -1.76 -13.26 1.19
C ASP A 55 -0.80 -14.14 0.40
N MET A 56 -0.11 -13.56 -0.57
CA MET A 56 0.88 -14.29 -1.36
C MET A 56 2.04 -14.76 -0.50
N LEU A 57 2.53 -13.91 0.40
CA LEU A 57 3.60 -14.28 1.32
C LEU A 57 3.18 -15.41 2.25
N GLU A 58 1.96 -15.35 2.78
CA GLU A 58 1.44 -16.40 3.64
C GLU A 58 1.37 -17.73 2.92
N ARG A 59 0.93 -17.72 1.66
CA ARG A 59 0.86 -18.94 0.88
C ARG A 59 2.23 -19.54 0.64
N GLN A 60 3.24 -18.71 0.38
CA GLN A 60 4.60 -19.19 0.20
C GLN A 60 5.17 -19.81 1.47
N GLU A 61 4.95 -19.16 2.60
CA GLU A 61 5.39 -19.67 3.88
C GLU A 61 4.73 -21.02 4.20
N SER A 62 3.44 -21.15 3.89
CA SER A 62 2.73 -22.42 4.11
C SER A 62 3.26 -23.54 3.24
N LEU A 63 3.65 -23.22 2.00
CA LEU A 63 4.21 -24.22 1.09
C LEU A 63 5.60 -24.65 1.51
N ASP A 64 6.37 -23.76 2.06
CA ASP A 64 7.74 -24.04 2.51
C ASP A 64 7.77 -24.76 3.85
N GLY A 65 6.76 -24.54 4.63
CA GLY A 65 6.66 -25.11 5.96
C GLY A 65 6.01 -26.46 5.96
#